data_1787d9d02e581052cb93e8c2f667f4d5
#
_entry.id   1787d9d02e581052cb93e8c2f667f4d5
#
_cell.length_a   1.000
_cell.length_b   1.000
_cell.length_c   1.000
_cell.angle_alpha   90.00
_cell.angle_beta   90.00
_cell.angle_gamma   90.00
#
_symmetry.space_group_name_H-M   'P 1'
#
loop_
_entity.id
_entity.type
_entity.pdbx_description
1 polymer ?
#
loop_
_entity_poly.entity_id
_entity_poly.type
_entity_poly.pdbx_seq_one_letter_code
_entity_poly.pdbx_strand_id
1 'polypeptide(L)'
;MAILDDVKVALRIAATTTDLDTEINDLISSAIADLKLAGVVADKAVDTDTLIKRAITTYCKANFGYDNPDAERFQQAYEMLKMHLVLVADYVCHTVTFTVTDAALVELDEVTIKLDDLDITLTTNSQGIAGYQTTRKDFDLDYTISKSGYVSATGS
;
A
#
# COMPACT_ATOMS: atom_id res chain seq x y z
N MET A 1 -2.37 -14.05 16.91
CA MET A 1 -0.97 -14.47 17.15
C MET A 1 -0.13 -13.35 16.60
N ALA A 2 0.86 -12.85 17.32
CA ALA A 2 1.72 -11.78 16.80
C ALA A 2 2.60 -12.33 15.67
N ILE A 3 2.92 -11.52 14.67
CA ILE A 3 3.78 -11.94 13.53
C ILE A 3 5.10 -12.55 13.99
N LEU A 4 5.65 -12.06 15.11
CA LEU A 4 6.86 -12.59 15.71
C LEU A 4 6.73 -14.08 16.04
N ASP A 5 5.61 -14.50 16.65
CA ASP A 5 5.37 -15.90 16.99
C ASP A 5 5.28 -16.78 15.75
N ASP A 6 4.58 -16.29 14.71
CA ASP A 6 4.44 -17.00 13.43
C ASP A 6 5.81 -17.16 12.74
N VAL A 7 6.66 -16.13 12.78
CA VAL A 7 8.02 -16.19 12.24
C VAL A 7 8.90 -17.13 13.05
N LYS A 8 8.85 -17.09 14.39
CA LYS A 8 9.57 -18.06 15.24
C LYS A 8 9.21 -19.51 14.92
N VAL A 9 7.91 -19.81 14.80
CA VAL A 9 7.45 -21.13 14.40
C VAL A 9 8.01 -21.54 13.04
N ALA A 10 8.00 -20.62 12.07
CA ALA A 10 8.50 -20.87 10.73
C ALA A 10 10.03 -21.07 10.67
N LEU A 11 10.77 -20.42 11.58
CA LEU A 11 12.22 -20.58 11.77
C LEU A 11 12.56 -21.77 12.69
N ARG A 12 11.55 -22.47 13.21
CA ARG A 12 11.70 -23.59 14.16
C ARG A 12 12.36 -23.17 15.48
N ILE A 13 12.10 -21.95 15.92
CA ILE A 13 12.56 -21.40 17.19
C ILE A 13 11.45 -21.57 18.23
N ALA A 14 11.80 -22.01 19.43
CA ALA A 14 10.82 -22.14 20.51
C ALA A 14 10.27 -20.76 20.91
N ALA A 15 8.97 -20.66 21.18
CA ALA A 15 8.32 -19.42 21.58
C ALA A 15 8.95 -18.79 22.85
N THR A 16 9.53 -19.62 23.71
CA THR A 16 10.21 -19.20 24.95
C THR A 16 11.61 -18.62 24.73
N THR A 17 12.20 -18.75 23.54
CA THR A 17 13.51 -18.19 23.20
C THR A 17 13.32 -16.71 22.85
N THR A 18 13.82 -15.83 23.69
CA THR A 18 13.67 -14.35 23.53
C THR A 18 14.95 -13.66 23.07
N ASP A 19 16.10 -14.34 23.16
CA ASP A 19 17.40 -13.77 22.82
C ASP A 19 17.54 -13.36 21.34
N LEU A 20 16.71 -13.95 20.47
CA LEU A 20 16.69 -13.68 19.03
C LEU A 20 15.55 -12.72 18.61
N ASP A 21 14.72 -12.27 19.55
CA ASP A 21 13.53 -11.48 19.23
C ASP A 21 13.88 -10.16 18.56
N THR A 22 14.96 -9.51 18.96
CA THR A 22 15.40 -8.26 18.35
C THR A 22 15.78 -8.47 16.89
N GLU A 23 16.61 -9.47 16.58
CA GLU A 23 17.02 -9.79 15.21
C GLU A 23 15.79 -10.14 14.33
N ILE A 24 14.88 -10.96 14.85
CA ILE A 24 13.67 -11.34 14.11
C ILE A 24 12.77 -10.13 13.87
N ASN A 25 12.58 -9.24 14.84
CA ASN A 25 11.79 -8.02 14.67
C ASN A 25 12.41 -7.05 13.65
N ASP A 26 13.74 -6.95 13.61
CA ASP A 26 14.45 -6.16 12.61
C ASP A 26 14.25 -6.72 11.20
N LEU A 27 14.27 -8.05 11.04
CA LEU A 27 13.96 -8.71 9.76
C LEU A 27 12.51 -8.53 9.34
N ILE A 28 11.55 -8.61 10.27
CA ILE A 28 10.13 -8.34 10.00
C ILE A 28 9.94 -6.90 9.53
N SER A 29 10.57 -5.96 10.23
CA SER A 29 10.49 -4.52 9.89
C SER A 29 11.11 -4.24 8.52
N SER A 30 12.23 -4.89 8.21
CA SER A 30 12.90 -4.78 6.91
C SER A 30 12.05 -5.36 5.78
N ALA A 31 11.40 -6.51 6.00
CA ALA A 31 10.47 -7.10 5.02
C ALA A 31 9.29 -6.17 4.72
N ILE A 32 8.68 -5.57 5.76
CA ILE A 32 7.58 -4.62 5.61
C ILE A 32 8.03 -3.37 4.84
N ALA A 33 9.23 -2.86 5.15
CA ALA A 33 9.80 -1.71 4.46
C ALA A 33 10.06 -2.01 2.97
N ASP A 34 10.60 -3.18 2.65
CA ASP A 34 10.87 -3.61 1.27
C ASP A 34 9.55 -3.79 0.46
N LEU A 35 8.51 -4.37 1.06
CA LEU A 35 7.19 -4.47 0.45
C LEU A 35 6.59 -3.09 0.13
N LYS A 36 6.73 -2.13 1.05
CA LYS A 36 6.28 -0.74 0.82
C LYS A 36 7.08 -0.05 -0.29
N LEU A 37 8.39 -0.25 -0.33
CA LEU A 37 9.24 0.27 -1.42
C LEU A 37 8.86 -0.34 -2.77
N ALA A 38 8.43 -1.59 -2.80
CA ALA A 38 7.94 -2.24 -4.01
C ALA A 38 6.56 -1.73 -4.47
N GLY A 39 5.85 -0.94 -3.64
CA GLY A 39 4.57 -0.33 -3.98
C GLY A 39 3.36 -0.92 -3.24
N VAL A 40 3.55 -1.86 -2.32
CA VAL A 40 2.46 -2.34 -1.45
C VAL A 40 2.03 -1.22 -0.51
N VAL A 41 0.74 -0.91 -0.50
CA VAL A 41 0.20 0.17 0.35
C VAL A 41 0.34 -0.15 1.84
N ALA A 42 0.57 0.90 2.63
CA ALA A 42 0.87 0.78 4.05
C ALA A 42 -0.21 0.01 4.84
N ASP A 43 -1.48 0.24 4.51
CA ASP A 43 -2.64 -0.40 5.16
C ASP A 43 -2.71 -1.90 4.92
N LYS A 44 -2.15 -2.37 3.80
CA LYS A 44 -2.07 -3.79 3.46
C LYS A 44 -0.78 -4.45 3.92
N ALA A 45 0.31 -3.68 4.06
CA ALA A 45 1.60 -4.19 4.54
C ALA A 45 1.56 -4.43 6.07
N VAL A 46 0.59 -5.22 6.51
CA VAL A 46 0.30 -5.55 7.92
C VAL A 46 0.28 -7.07 8.14
N ASP A 47 0.52 -7.48 9.37
CA ASP A 47 0.65 -8.88 9.76
C ASP A 47 -0.68 -9.66 9.82
N THR A 48 -1.82 -9.00 9.67
CA THR A 48 -3.14 -9.63 9.61
C THR A 48 -3.48 -10.22 8.24
N ASP A 49 -2.85 -9.73 7.17
CA ASP A 49 -3.03 -10.26 5.82
C ASP A 49 -2.19 -11.53 5.61
N THR A 50 -2.82 -12.59 5.10
CA THR A 50 -2.19 -13.91 4.96
C THR A 50 -1.05 -13.93 3.93
N LEU A 51 -1.19 -13.18 2.81
CA LEU A 51 -0.17 -13.14 1.77
C LEU A 51 1.03 -12.29 2.22
N ILE A 52 0.76 -11.17 2.87
CA ILE A 52 1.79 -10.32 3.48
C ILE A 52 2.55 -11.10 4.57
N LYS A 53 1.82 -11.78 5.46
CA LYS A 53 2.42 -12.63 6.48
C LYS A 53 3.34 -13.70 5.87
N ARG A 54 2.90 -14.34 4.78
CA ARG A 54 3.71 -15.32 4.05
C ARG A 54 4.96 -14.68 3.44
N ALA A 55 4.85 -13.49 2.85
CA ALA A 55 5.98 -12.77 2.30
C ALA A 55 7.00 -12.42 3.39
N ILE A 56 6.56 -11.84 4.51
CA ILE A 56 7.40 -11.51 5.67
C ILE A 56 8.12 -12.77 6.19
N THR A 57 7.38 -13.86 6.41
CA THR A 57 7.94 -15.11 6.90
C THR A 57 8.99 -15.70 5.94
N THR A 58 8.76 -15.59 4.63
CA THR A 58 9.69 -16.09 3.61
C THR A 58 10.95 -15.22 3.57
N TYR A 59 10.81 -13.90 3.69
CA TYR A 59 11.93 -12.97 3.83
C TYR A 59 12.78 -13.29 5.06
N CYS A 60 12.14 -13.50 6.23
CA CYS A 60 12.86 -13.87 7.44
C CYS A 60 13.61 -15.20 7.26
N LYS A 61 13.02 -16.19 6.59
CA LYS A 61 13.72 -17.45 6.29
C LYS A 61 14.94 -17.29 5.38
N ALA A 62 14.89 -16.33 4.46
CA ALA A 62 16.03 -16.05 3.58
C ALA A 62 17.19 -15.38 4.31
N ASN A 63 16.90 -14.52 5.28
CA ASN A 63 17.86 -13.60 5.86
C ASN A 63 18.25 -13.91 7.30
N PHE A 64 17.67 -14.94 7.92
CA PHE A 64 17.97 -15.32 9.31
C PHE A 64 19.16 -16.26 9.38
N GLY A 65 20.11 -15.89 10.26
CA GLY A 65 21.31 -16.70 10.53
C GLY A 65 22.43 -16.55 9.49
N TYR A 66 23.63 -17.01 9.84
CA TYR A 66 24.84 -16.83 9.02
C TYR A 66 25.07 -17.94 7.99
N ASP A 67 24.61 -19.15 8.27
CA ASP A 67 24.86 -20.33 7.42
C ASP A 67 23.52 -21.00 7.08
N ASN A 68 22.83 -20.42 6.10
CA ASN A 68 21.54 -20.89 5.64
C ASN A 68 21.66 -21.44 4.20
N PRO A 69 21.77 -22.76 4.01
CA PRO A 69 21.93 -23.36 2.69
C PRO A 69 20.72 -23.16 1.76
N ASP A 70 19.55 -22.87 2.32
CA ASP A 70 18.32 -22.62 1.59
C ASP A 70 18.04 -21.12 1.35
N ALA A 71 18.92 -20.21 1.76
CA ALA A 71 18.71 -18.76 1.69
C ALA A 71 18.33 -18.29 0.29
N GLU A 72 19.06 -18.71 -0.73
CA GLU A 72 18.81 -18.33 -2.12
C GLU A 72 17.42 -18.78 -2.59
N ARG A 73 16.99 -19.99 -2.25
CA ARG A 73 15.68 -20.52 -2.59
C ARG A 73 14.55 -19.70 -1.94
N PHE A 74 14.73 -19.32 -0.66
CA PHE A 74 13.76 -18.47 0.03
C PHE A 74 13.75 -17.04 -0.51
N GLN A 75 14.92 -16.51 -0.88
CA GLN A 75 15.00 -15.19 -1.51
C GLN A 75 14.24 -15.16 -2.85
N GLN A 76 14.44 -16.15 -3.71
CA GLN A 76 13.71 -16.27 -4.97
C GLN A 76 12.19 -16.39 -4.73
N ALA A 77 11.78 -17.18 -3.76
CA ALA A 77 10.36 -17.32 -3.39
C ALA A 77 9.77 -16.00 -2.87
N TYR A 78 10.54 -15.23 -2.08
CA TYR A 78 10.14 -13.91 -1.63
C TYR A 78 9.97 -12.92 -2.78
N GLU A 79 10.94 -12.86 -3.70
CA GLU A 79 10.85 -11.97 -4.87
C GLU A 79 9.62 -12.28 -5.73
N MET A 80 9.31 -13.57 -5.94
CA MET A 80 8.08 -13.96 -6.64
C MET A 80 6.82 -13.50 -5.91
N LEU A 81 6.75 -13.67 -4.58
CA LEU A 81 5.61 -13.20 -3.79
C LEU A 81 5.48 -11.68 -3.86
N LYS A 82 6.57 -10.96 -3.73
CA LYS A 82 6.62 -9.50 -3.85
C LYS A 82 6.11 -9.03 -5.21
N MET A 83 6.59 -9.65 -6.30
CA MET A 83 6.11 -9.34 -7.65
C MET A 83 4.60 -9.60 -7.79
N HIS A 84 4.09 -10.71 -7.27
CA HIS A 84 2.66 -11.00 -7.32
C HIS A 84 1.83 -9.96 -6.55
N LEU A 85 2.29 -9.55 -5.36
CA LEU A 85 1.59 -8.55 -4.55
C LEU A 85 1.45 -7.22 -5.29
N VAL A 86 2.52 -6.74 -5.94
CA VAL A 86 2.47 -5.46 -6.68
C VAL A 86 1.69 -5.52 -7.99
N LEU A 87 1.33 -6.71 -8.47
CA LEU A 87 0.47 -6.89 -9.64
C LEU A 87 -1.02 -6.98 -9.28
N VAL A 88 -1.34 -7.22 -8.01
CA VAL A 88 -2.72 -7.31 -7.54
C VAL A 88 -3.20 -5.94 -7.08
N ALA A 89 -4.28 -5.46 -7.71
CA ALA A 89 -4.82 -4.13 -7.48
C ALA A 89 -5.15 -3.82 -6.00
N ASP A 90 -5.52 -4.84 -5.22
CA ASP A 90 -5.84 -4.68 -3.80
C ASP A 90 -4.64 -4.28 -2.92
N TYR A 91 -3.41 -4.49 -3.42
CA TYR A 91 -2.17 -4.20 -2.69
C TYR A 91 -1.45 -2.96 -3.19
N VAL A 92 -1.85 -2.39 -4.32
CA VAL A 92 -1.22 -1.19 -4.87
C VAL A 92 -2.15 0.02 -4.81
N CYS A 93 -1.56 1.19 -4.77
CA CYS A 93 -2.30 2.44 -4.77
C CYS A 93 -2.55 2.89 -6.21
N HIS A 94 -3.82 3.21 -6.51
CA HIS A 94 -4.22 3.86 -7.75
C HIS A 94 -4.45 5.34 -7.47
N THR A 95 -4.09 6.21 -8.41
CA THR A 95 -4.36 7.64 -8.32
C THR A 95 -5.45 8.02 -9.33
N VAL A 96 -6.57 8.53 -8.83
CA VAL A 96 -7.57 9.22 -9.63
C VAL A 96 -7.17 10.68 -9.70
N THR A 97 -7.00 11.21 -10.90
CA THR A 97 -6.61 12.61 -11.12
C THR A 97 -7.78 13.38 -11.73
N PHE A 98 -8.18 14.44 -11.07
CA PHE A 98 -9.15 15.40 -11.60
C PHE A 98 -8.38 16.57 -12.21
N THR A 99 -8.75 16.93 -13.45
CA THR A 99 -8.29 18.16 -14.10
C THR A 99 -9.51 19.03 -14.36
N VAL A 100 -9.52 20.22 -13.78
CA VAL A 100 -10.67 21.13 -13.86
C VAL A 100 -10.28 22.38 -14.64
N THR A 101 -11.04 22.64 -15.69
CA THR A 101 -10.90 23.83 -16.54
C THR A 101 -12.24 24.55 -16.73
N ASP A 102 -12.20 25.81 -17.11
CA ASP A 102 -13.40 26.51 -17.57
C ASP A 102 -13.76 26.15 -19.03
N ALA A 103 -14.81 26.78 -19.55
CA ALA A 103 -15.26 26.58 -20.95
C ALA A 103 -14.25 27.06 -22.01
N ALA A 104 -13.27 27.87 -21.61
CA ALA A 104 -12.18 28.35 -22.48
C ALA A 104 -10.91 27.47 -22.32
N LEU A 105 -10.99 26.35 -21.59
CA LEU A 105 -9.90 25.43 -21.26
C LEU A 105 -8.80 26.07 -20.39
N VAL A 106 -9.15 27.08 -19.61
CA VAL A 106 -8.25 27.67 -18.62
C VAL A 106 -8.34 26.87 -17.33
N GLU A 107 -7.20 26.48 -16.79
CA GLU A 107 -7.08 25.72 -15.55
C GLU A 107 -7.65 26.52 -14.36
N LEU A 108 -8.42 25.85 -13.52
CA LEU A 108 -9.07 26.45 -12.36
C LEU A 108 -8.44 25.95 -11.07
N ASP A 109 -7.76 26.84 -10.36
CA ASP A 109 -7.24 26.59 -9.00
C ASP A 109 -8.36 26.66 -7.95
N GLU A 110 -8.08 26.23 -6.73
CA GLU A 110 -8.98 26.31 -5.56
C GLU A 110 -10.43 25.85 -5.84
N VAL A 111 -10.60 24.91 -6.77
CA VAL A 111 -11.89 24.26 -7.02
C VAL A 111 -12.08 23.16 -5.98
N THR A 112 -13.21 23.16 -5.32
CA THR A 112 -13.60 22.11 -4.38
C THR A 112 -14.23 20.94 -5.14
N ILE A 113 -13.69 19.74 -4.96
CA ILE A 113 -14.21 18.48 -5.48
C ILE A 113 -14.59 17.62 -4.28
N LYS A 114 -15.88 17.38 -4.09
CA LYS A 114 -16.39 16.48 -3.07
C LYS A 114 -16.63 15.11 -3.69
N LEU A 115 -16.00 14.07 -3.12
CA LEU A 115 -16.27 12.68 -3.45
C LEU A 115 -17.43 12.22 -2.57
N ASP A 116 -18.62 12.15 -3.13
CA ASP A 116 -19.87 12.08 -2.37
C ASP A 116 -19.99 10.78 -1.56
N ASP A 117 -19.58 9.64 -2.13
CA ASP A 117 -19.65 8.33 -1.46
C ASP A 117 -18.60 8.13 -0.37
N LEU A 118 -17.52 8.91 -0.39
CA LEU A 118 -16.37 8.74 0.50
C LEU A 118 -16.28 9.83 1.57
N ASP A 119 -17.12 10.87 1.47
CA ASP A 119 -17.07 12.09 2.30
C ASP A 119 -15.69 12.75 2.32
N ILE A 120 -14.97 12.67 1.18
CA ILE A 120 -13.65 13.26 0.98
C ILE A 120 -13.79 14.53 0.15
N THR A 121 -13.07 15.57 0.56
CA THR A 121 -13.00 16.84 -0.17
C THR A 121 -11.57 17.07 -0.64
N LEU A 122 -11.42 17.33 -1.93
CA LEU A 122 -10.16 17.67 -2.59
C LEU A 122 -10.23 19.13 -3.04
N THR A 123 -9.05 19.74 -3.23
CA THR A 123 -8.93 21.10 -3.79
C THR A 123 -7.92 21.08 -4.90
N THR A 124 -8.24 21.70 -6.05
CA THR A 124 -7.30 21.82 -7.17
C THR A 124 -6.18 22.79 -6.85
N ASN A 125 -4.99 22.50 -7.36
CA ASN A 125 -3.83 23.38 -7.33
C ASN A 125 -3.88 24.43 -8.47
N SER A 126 -2.84 25.24 -8.59
CA SER A 126 -2.71 26.28 -9.62
C SER A 126 -2.70 25.76 -11.07
N GLN A 127 -2.60 24.47 -11.27
CA GLN A 127 -2.71 23.80 -12.58
C GLN A 127 -4.09 23.17 -12.80
N GLY A 128 -5.07 23.45 -11.93
CA GLY A 128 -6.39 22.86 -11.98
C GLY A 128 -6.42 21.36 -11.61
N ILE A 129 -5.39 20.83 -10.93
CA ILE A 129 -5.24 19.41 -10.70
C ILE A 129 -5.48 19.09 -9.21
N ALA A 130 -6.29 18.05 -8.96
CA ALA A 130 -6.43 17.40 -7.66
C ALA A 130 -6.30 15.89 -7.80
N GLY A 131 -5.70 15.22 -6.81
CA GLY A 131 -5.47 13.79 -6.82
C GLY A 131 -6.10 13.09 -5.61
N TYR A 132 -6.67 11.91 -5.83
CA TYR A 132 -7.16 11.00 -4.80
C TYR A 132 -6.49 9.63 -4.96
N GLN A 133 -5.94 9.11 -3.87
CA GLN A 133 -5.31 7.80 -3.85
C GLN A 133 -6.24 6.76 -3.24
N THR A 134 -6.39 5.61 -3.90
CA THR A 134 -7.24 4.51 -3.46
C THR A 134 -6.63 3.16 -3.81
N THR A 135 -6.94 2.13 -3.02
CA THR A 135 -6.64 0.73 -3.34
C THR A 135 -7.77 0.06 -4.12
N ARG A 136 -8.92 0.73 -4.28
CA ARG A 136 -10.07 0.20 -5.03
C ARG A 136 -9.81 0.36 -6.52
N LYS A 137 -10.11 -0.68 -7.31
CA LYS A 137 -9.84 -0.72 -8.74
C LYS A 137 -11.05 -0.36 -9.58
N ASP A 138 -12.15 -1.02 -9.38
CA ASP A 138 -13.36 -0.86 -10.19
C ASP A 138 -14.47 -0.33 -9.28
N PHE A 139 -14.72 0.97 -9.32
CA PHE A 139 -15.80 1.60 -8.57
C PHE A 139 -16.25 2.87 -9.28
N ASP A 140 -17.52 3.11 -9.24
CA ASP A 140 -18.10 4.39 -9.63
C ASP A 140 -17.78 5.41 -8.56
N LEU A 141 -17.42 6.60 -8.93
CA LEU A 141 -17.01 7.66 -8.03
C LEU A 141 -17.90 8.90 -8.27
N ASP A 142 -19.00 8.95 -7.55
CA ASP A 142 -19.85 10.13 -7.59
C ASP A 142 -19.13 11.32 -6.97
N TYR A 143 -19.10 12.42 -7.71
CA TYR A 143 -18.44 13.64 -7.25
C TYR A 143 -19.21 14.90 -7.60
N THR A 144 -19.05 15.90 -6.77
CA THR A 144 -19.59 17.25 -6.95
C THR A 144 -18.44 18.25 -7.00
N ILE A 145 -18.42 19.07 -8.04
CA ILE A 145 -17.43 20.14 -8.23
C ILE A 145 -18.10 21.49 -7.97
N SER A 146 -17.44 22.33 -7.18
CA SER A 146 -17.93 23.67 -6.87
C SER A 146 -16.78 24.70 -6.78
N LYS A 147 -17.03 25.91 -7.26
CA LYS A 147 -16.17 27.08 -7.12
C LYS A 147 -17.00 28.33 -7.08
N SER A 148 -16.61 29.32 -6.25
CA SER A 148 -17.28 30.63 -6.22
C SER A 148 -17.25 31.32 -7.59
N GLY A 149 -18.42 31.77 -8.06
CA GLY A 149 -18.54 32.42 -9.38
C GLY A 149 -18.81 31.46 -10.54
N TYR A 150 -18.90 30.15 -10.29
CA TYR A 150 -19.18 29.12 -11.29
C TYR A 150 -20.44 28.31 -10.90
N VAL A 151 -21.06 27.70 -11.89
CA VAL A 151 -22.16 26.74 -11.66
C VAL A 151 -21.52 25.41 -11.24
N SER A 152 -22.05 24.80 -10.17
CA SER A 152 -21.62 23.48 -9.72
C SER A 152 -21.90 22.40 -10.77
N ALA A 153 -21.00 21.43 -10.88
CA ALA A 153 -21.13 20.28 -11.76
C ALA A 153 -21.02 18.98 -10.95
N THR A 154 -21.68 17.93 -11.42
CA THR A 154 -21.63 16.58 -10.86
C THR A 154 -21.22 15.59 -11.93
N GLY A 155 -20.59 14.47 -11.53
CA GLY A 155 -20.20 13.38 -12.41
C GLY A 155 -20.03 12.08 -11.64
N SER A 156 -19.87 10.98 -12.38
CA SER A 156 -19.63 9.63 -11.87
C SER A 156 -18.64 8.89 -12.75
#